data_4b3c901c2f7e2567d1dfc5b5fbdab60f
#
_entry.id   4b3c901c2f7e2567d1dfc5b5fbdab60f
#
_cell.length_a   1.000
_cell.length_b   1.000
_cell.length_c   1.000
_cell.angle_alpha   90.00
_cell.angle_beta   90.00
_cell.angle_gamma   90.00
#
_symmetry.space_group_name_H-M   'P 1'
#
loop_
_entity.id
_entity.type
_entity.pdbx_description
1 polymer ?
#
loop_
_entity_poly.entity_id
_entity_poly.type
_entity_poly.pdbx_seq_one_letter_code
_entity_poly.pdbx_strand_id
1 'polypeptide(L)'
;LGISFDCSSYRVAVFDMDTYSEMYQVDMHKQQESALMSFVLFNISNEIVTRENAGVAYQEGSNRVCIIFTGCRSREFGDKIHSICQEIQQKVKEVIGIETSIGIGSWVRSPQELVYSYKLAEKAIGYRYLLGGSLLLDMEEKKTDNSINLIKSLETLTEEIKVGNRQKVTEILEQIEHEIKGALVEKSYACIYLQQVIRAIGNTCQSLSDDPEKIIAQREKLLKEVSQAKTFDKAVTLVKEYADGVFESLQDLNSSSSQRQGMMAMDYIRKNYMDPDLNLNSICSYLNISTSYFSTIFKEMTGETFIESLTRIRMEKARELLENTTLKNYEIAEKVGF
;
A
#
# COMPACT_ATOMS: atom_id res chain seq x y z
N LEU A 1 -48.09 6.28 -4.24
CA LEU A 1 -47.17 5.31 -3.65
C LEU A 1 -47.77 4.61 -2.42
N GLY A 2 -48.93 5.00 -1.91
CA GLY A 2 -49.63 4.32 -0.79
C GLY A 2 -48.88 4.37 0.55
N ILE A 3 -47.91 5.29 0.70
CA ILE A 3 -47.15 5.45 1.94
C ILE A 3 -47.97 6.28 2.91
N SER A 4 -48.32 5.71 4.07
CA SER A 4 -48.86 6.46 5.19
C SER A 4 -47.70 7.08 5.97
N PHE A 5 -47.68 8.42 6.06
CA PHE A 5 -46.68 9.16 6.85
C PHE A 5 -47.19 9.46 8.27
N ASP A 6 -48.03 8.61 8.81
CA ASP A 6 -48.58 8.75 10.17
C ASP A 6 -47.64 8.31 11.29
N CYS A 7 -46.42 7.89 10.93
CA CYS A 7 -45.42 7.47 11.88
C CYS A 7 -44.56 8.61 12.41
N SER A 8 -44.06 8.46 13.64
CA SER A 8 -43.30 9.49 14.34
C SER A 8 -41.81 9.59 13.90
N SER A 9 -41.32 8.61 13.16
CA SER A 9 -39.92 8.58 12.72
C SER A 9 -39.73 7.76 11.46
N TYR A 10 -38.69 8.10 10.69
CA TYR A 10 -38.34 7.47 9.44
C TYR A 10 -36.85 7.17 9.40
N ARG A 11 -36.47 6.16 8.62
CA ARG A 11 -35.08 5.80 8.40
C ARG A 11 -34.90 5.21 7.00
N VAL A 12 -33.81 5.54 6.33
CA VAL A 12 -33.52 5.02 4.99
C VAL A 12 -32.40 3.99 5.06
N ALA A 13 -32.60 2.84 4.40
CA ALA A 13 -31.52 1.92 4.07
C ALA A 13 -31.36 1.84 2.54
N VAL A 14 -30.12 1.84 2.07
CA VAL A 14 -29.77 1.68 0.66
C VAL A 14 -29.03 0.36 0.49
N PHE A 15 -29.47 -0.45 -0.45
CA PHE A 15 -28.89 -1.73 -0.85
C PHE A 15 -28.22 -1.54 -2.21
N ASP A 16 -26.95 -1.86 -2.32
CA ASP A 16 -26.15 -1.76 -3.56
C ASP A 16 -25.47 -3.09 -3.86
N MET A 17 -25.61 -3.61 -5.07
CA MET A 17 -24.95 -4.84 -5.51
C MET A 17 -23.46 -4.61 -5.73
N ASP A 18 -22.60 -5.35 -5.02
CA ASP A 18 -21.16 -5.10 -4.91
C ASP A 18 -20.39 -5.27 -6.22
N THR A 19 -20.78 -6.21 -7.06
CA THR A 19 -20.07 -6.58 -8.30
C THR A 19 -20.70 -6.04 -9.58
N TYR A 20 -21.73 -5.20 -9.44
CA TYR A 20 -22.50 -4.72 -10.59
C TYR A 20 -21.66 -4.03 -11.66
N SER A 21 -20.74 -3.14 -11.27
CA SER A 21 -19.89 -2.39 -12.20
C SER A 21 -18.86 -3.27 -12.93
N GLU A 22 -18.51 -4.40 -12.37
CA GLU A 22 -17.52 -5.32 -12.95
C GLU A 22 -18.12 -6.26 -13.98
N MET A 23 -19.36 -6.69 -13.74
CA MET A 23 -20.02 -7.69 -14.56
C MET A 23 -20.77 -7.12 -15.77
N TYR A 24 -21.28 -5.88 -15.69
CA TYR A 24 -22.36 -5.44 -16.57
C TYR A 24 -22.08 -4.20 -17.43
N GLN A 25 -20.95 -3.50 -17.26
CA GLN A 25 -20.69 -2.26 -18.05
C GLN A 25 -20.24 -2.48 -19.50
N VAL A 26 -19.90 -3.69 -19.90
CA VAL A 26 -19.17 -3.95 -21.18
C VAL A 26 -19.98 -4.73 -22.23
N ASP A 27 -21.13 -5.36 -21.89
CA ASP A 27 -21.83 -6.27 -22.81
C ASP A 27 -23.36 -6.10 -22.76
N MET A 28 -24.01 -5.94 -23.95
CA MET A 28 -25.47 -5.77 -24.06
C MET A 28 -26.27 -6.97 -23.52
N HIS A 29 -25.77 -8.20 -23.61
CA HIS A 29 -26.41 -9.36 -22.99
C HIS A 29 -26.39 -9.30 -21.46
N LYS A 30 -25.34 -8.76 -20.90
CA LYS A 30 -25.19 -8.56 -19.46
C LYS A 30 -26.10 -7.44 -18.90
N GLN A 31 -26.52 -6.49 -19.73
CA GLN A 31 -27.49 -5.47 -19.30
C GLN A 31 -28.91 -6.05 -19.02
N GLN A 32 -29.31 -7.08 -19.77
CA GLN A 32 -30.59 -7.77 -19.49
C GLN A 32 -30.52 -8.59 -18.20
N GLU A 33 -29.41 -9.28 -17.95
CA GLU A 33 -29.17 -9.99 -16.70
C GLU A 33 -29.16 -9.02 -15.52
N SER A 34 -28.53 -7.88 -15.66
CA SER A 34 -28.49 -6.82 -14.66
C SER A 34 -29.88 -6.30 -14.24
N ALA A 35 -30.76 -6.08 -15.23
CA ALA A 35 -32.15 -5.67 -14.95
C ALA A 35 -32.91 -6.76 -14.19
N LEU A 36 -32.69 -8.04 -14.52
CA LEU A 36 -33.26 -9.18 -13.82
C LEU A 36 -32.78 -9.26 -12.38
N MET A 37 -31.47 -9.10 -12.15
CA MET A 37 -30.89 -9.13 -10.79
C MET A 37 -31.42 -8.00 -9.92
N SER A 38 -31.54 -6.79 -10.46
CA SER A 38 -32.13 -5.64 -9.79
C SER A 38 -33.62 -5.86 -9.44
N PHE A 39 -34.36 -6.46 -10.36
CA PHE A 39 -35.76 -6.85 -10.12
C PHE A 39 -35.89 -7.91 -9.01
N VAL A 40 -34.98 -8.90 -8.96
CA VAL A 40 -34.96 -9.89 -7.90
C VAL A 40 -34.63 -9.25 -6.55
N LEU A 41 -33.60 -8.39 -6.49
CA LEU A 41 -33.26 -7.64 -5.28
C LEU A 41 -34.46 -6.83 -4.78
N PHE A 42 -35.16 -6.13 -5.67
CA PHE A 42 -36.35 -5.35 -5.32
C PHE A 42 -37.47 -6.23 -4.78
N ASN A 43 -37.81 -7.35 -5.47
CA ASN A 43 -38.90 -8.23 -5.05
C ASN A 43 -38.64 -8.86 -3.68
N ILE A 44 -37.43 -9.38 -3.43
CA ILE A 44 -37.05 -9.93 -2.12
C ILE A 44 -37.18 -8.84 -1.04
N SER A 45 -36.64 -7.64 -1.31
CA SER A 45 -36.70 -6.52 -0.37
C SER A 45 -38.15 -6.11 -0.07
N ASN A 46 -38.97 -5.98 -1.10
CA ASN A 46 -40.37 -5.58 -0.96
C ASN A 46 -41.22 -6.63 -0.23
N GLU A 47 -41.00 -7.92 -0.52
CA GLU A 47 -41.68 -9.03 0.16
C GLU A 47 -41.40 -9.02 1.66
N ILE A 48 -40.12 -8.94 2.05
CA ILE A 48 -39.71 -8.98 3.46
C ILE A 48 -40.20 -7.75 4.20
N VAL A 49 -40.00 -6.55 3.64
CA VAL A 49 -40.42 -5.29 4.27
C VAL A 49 -41.93 -5.23 4.46
N THR A 50 -42.70 -5.71 3.46
CA THR A 50 -44.18 -5.75 3.52
C THR A 50 -44.65 -6.79 4.56
N ARG A 51 -44.06 -7.99 4.58
CA ARG A 51 -44.35 -9.03 5.58
C ARG A 51 -44.13 -8.52 7.00
N GLU A 52 -43.06 -7.79 7.21
CA GLU A 52 -42.69 -7.24 8.51
C GLU A 52 -43.48 -5.96 8.87
N ASN A 53 -44.27 -5.43 7.96
CA ASN A 53 -44.97 -4.14 8.10
C ASN A 53 -44.02 -3.02 8.59
N ALA A 54 -42.82 -2.96 7.99
CA ALA A 54 -41.73 -2.13 8.49
C ALA A 54 -41.50 -0.86 7.63
N GLY A 55 -42.12 -0.77 6.45
CA GLY A 55 -41.89 0.36 5.55
C GLY A 55 -42.19 0.05 4.09
N VAL A 56 -41.49 0.71 3.18
CA VAL A 56 -41.69 0.58 1.72
C VAL A 56 -40.33 0.50 1.02
N ALA A 57 -40.25 -0.46 0.09
CA ALA A 57 -39.08 -0.60 -0.79
C ALA A 57 -39.36 0.06 -2.14
N TYR A 58 -38.35 0.65 -2.76
CA TYR A 58 -38.40 1.14 -4.13
C TYR A 58 -37.07 0.90 -4.85
N GLN A 59 -37.13 0.69 -6.15
CA GLN A 59 -35.95 0.48 -6.99
C GLN A 59 -35.33 1.81 -7.36
N GLU A 60 -33.99 1.92 -7.19
CA GLU A 60 -33.21 3.08 -7.59
C GLU A 60 -32.18 2.67 -8.65
N GLY A 61 -32.46 3.02 -9.89
CA GLY A 61 -31.60 2.64 -11.01
C GLY A 61 -31.56 1.13 -11.25
N SER A 62 -30.41 0.65 -11.72
CA SER A 62 -30.24 -0.74 -12.17
C SER A 62 -29.49 -1.64 -11.19
N ASN A 63 -29.02 -1.13 -10.08
CA ASN A 63 -28.20 -1.89 -9.12
C ASN A 63 -28.54 -1.62 -7.65
N ARG A 64 -29.53 -0.75 -7.39
CA ARG A 64 -29.86 -0.30 -6.05
C ARG A 64 -31.33 -0.48 -5.71
N VAL A 65 -31.59 -0.76 -4.45
CA VAL A 65 -32.90 -0.72 -3.83
C VAL A 65 -32.81 0.13 -2.58
N CYS A 66 -33.76 1.04 -2.42
CA CYS A 66 -33.89 1.86 -1.23
C CYS A 66 -35.11 1.40 -0.43
N ILE A 67 -34.99 1.35 0.88
CA ILE A 67 -36.08 1.06 1.81
C ILE A 67 -36.25 2.25 2.73
N ILE A 68 -37.49 2.75 2.80
CA ILE A 68 -37.90 3.74 3.80
C ILE A 68 -38.59 2.97 4.92
N PHE A 69 -37.91 2.81 6.03
CA PHE A 69 -38.49 2.26 7.25
C PHE A 69 -39.33 3.32 7.97
N THR A 70 -40.49 2.91 8.47
CA THR A 70 -41.44 3.78 9.15
C THR A 70 -41.85 3.18 10.49
N GLY A 71 -41.68 3.91 11.59
CA GLY A 71 -42.01 3.37 12.93
C GLY A 71 -41.60 4.32 14.05
N CYS A 72 -41.58 3.79 15.27
CA CYS A 72 -41.11 4.52 16.44
C CYS A 72 -39.60 4.39 16.58
N ARG A 73 -38.90 5.48 16.86
CA ARG A 73 -37.47 5.46 17.20
C ARG A 73 -37.26 4.77 18.54
N SER A 74 -37.00 3.46 18.49
CA SER A 74 -36.69 2.62 19.64
C SER A 74 -35.51 1.70 19.31
N ARG A 75 -34.82 1.18 20.31
CA ARG A 75 -33.77 0.20 20.13
C ARG A 75 -34.33 -1.08 19.48
N GLU A 76 -35.48 -1.55 19.95
CA GLU A 76 -36.14 -2.74 19.43
C GLU A 76 -36.44 -2.62 17.91
N PHE A 77 -36.92 -1.47 17.47
CA PHE A 77 -37.17 -1.24 16.05
C PHE A 77 -35.86 -1.04 15.25
N GLY A 78 -34.82 -0.50 15.85
CA GLY A 78 -33.47 -0.48 15.27
C GLY A 78 -32.93 -1.89 15.04
N ASP A 79 -33.00 -2.76 16.05
CA ASP A 79 -32.59 -4.16 15.95
C ASP A 79 -33.43 -4.92 14.90
N LYS A 80 -34.72 -4.62 14.80
CA LYS A 80 -35.61 -5.15 13.74
C LYS A 80 -35.16 -4.73 12.35
N ILE A 81 -34.80 -3.47 12.13
CA ILE A 81 -34.27 -2.97 10.85
C ILE A 81 -33.01 -3.74 10.47
N HIS A 82 -32.07 -3.92 11.41
CA HIS A 82 -30.85 -4.70 11.17
C HIS A 82 -31.17 -6.14 10.77
N SER A 83 -32.07 -6.82 11.48
CA SER A 83 -32.52 -8.18 11.16
C SER A 83 -33.10 -8.28 9.75
N ILE A 84 -33.99 -7.35 9.38
CA ILE A 84 -34.58 -7.27 8.03
C ILE A 84 -33.47 -7.10 6.97
N CYS A 85 -32.54 -6.20 7.19
CA CYS A 85 -31.44 -5.94 6.26
C CYS A 85 -30.57 -7.19 6.09
N GLN A 86 -30.24 -7.89 7.17
CA GLN A 86 -29.46 -9.15 7.12
C GLN A 86 -30.22 -10.25 6.38
N GLU A 87 -31.53 -10.39 6.63
CA GLU A 87 -32.35 -11.40 5.96
C GLU A 87 -32.41 -11.14 4.44
N ILE A 88 -32.58 -9.87 4.02
CA ILE A 88 -32.58 -9.51 2.60
C ILE A 88 -31.21 -9.83 1.98
N GLN A 89 -30.11 -9.44 2.63
CA GLN A 89 -28.75 -9.67 2.14
C GLN A 89 -28.48 -11.16 1.95
N GLN A 90 -28.86 -11.99 2.94
CA GLN A 90 -28.69 -13.44 2.88
C GLN A 90 -29.53 -14.05 1.76
N LYS A 91 -30.82 -13.72 1.66
CA LYS A 91 -31.70 -14.27 0.62
C LYS A 91 -31.27 -13.88 -0.79
N VAL A 92 -30.82 -12.64 -0.98
CA VAL A 92 -30.29 -12.20 -2.28
C VAL A 92 -29.08 -13.03 -2.65
N LYS A 93 -28.15 -13.24 -1.72
CA LYS A 93 -26.96 -14.08 -1.94
C LYS A 93 -27.35 -15.54 -2.26
N GLU A 94 -28.34 -16.11 -1.57
CA GLU A 94 -28.82 -17.47 -1.81
C GLU A 94 -29.50 -17.65 -3.18
N VAL A 95 -30.28 -16.65 -3.62
CA VAL A 95 -31.11 -16.75 -4.84
C VAL A 95 -30.32 -16.41 -6.10
N ILE A 96 -29.51 -15.37 -6.08
CA ILE A 96 -28.80 -14.87 -7.27
C ILE A 96 -27.26 -14.90 -7.16
N GLY A 97 -26.71 -15.34 -6.00
CA GLY A 97 -25.26 -15.48 -5.82
C GLY A 97 -24.50 -14.15 -5.75
N ILE A 98 -25.19 -13.01 -5.64
CA ILE A 98 -24.58 -11.68 -5.62
C ILE A 98 -24.50 -11.16 -4.20
N GLU A 99 -23.34 -10.64 -3.84
CA GLU A 99 -23.16 -9.91 -2.59
C GLU A 99 -23.71 -8.49 -2.71
N THR A 100 -24.29 -8.00 -1.61
CA THR A 100 -24.86 -6.66 -1.53
C THR A 100 -24.31 -5.95 -0.30
N SER A 101 -23.96 -4.67 -0.47
CA SER A 101 -23.65 -3.79 0.64
C SER A 101 -24.86 -2.95 1.02
N ILE A 102 -25.02 -2.72 2.31
CA ILE A 102 -26.18 -2.04 2.89
C ILE A 102 -25.69 -0.88 3.76
N GLY A 103 -26.12 0.31 3.43
CA GLY A 103 -25.95 1.49 4.26
C GLY A 103 -27.27 1.86 4.94
N ILE A 104 -27.25 2.08 6.25
CA ILE A 104 -28.39 2.53 7.02
C ILE A 104 -28.12 3.97 7.51
N GLY A 105 -28.99 4.91 7.13
CA GLY A 105 -28.90 6.31 7.52
C GLY A 105 -29.39 6.55 8.97
N SER A 106 -29.38 7.80 9.40
CA SER A 106 -29.89 8.18 10.72
C SER A 106 -31.42 8.30 10.76
N TRP A 107 -31.96 8.26 11.97
CA TRP A 107 -33.36 8.55 12.21
C TRP A 107 -33.70 10.00 11.90
N VAL A 108 -34.84 10.22 11.23
CA VAL A 108 -35.41 11.53 10.96
C VAL A 108 -36.88 11.56 11.37
N ARG A 109 -37.40 12.78 11.63
CA ARG A 109 -38.77 12.96 12.15
C ARG A 109 -39.81 13.35 11.11
N SER A 110 -39.34 13.82 9.97
CA SER A 110 -40.24 14.31 8.92
C SER A 110 -39.84 13.73 7.56
N PRO A 111 -40.79 13.56 6.63
CA PRO A 111 -40.52 13.14 5.25
C PRO A 111 -39.52 14.04 4.53
N GLN A 112 -39.51 15.33 4.83
CA GLN A 112 -38.58 16.30 4.24
C GLN A 112 -37.12 16.01 4.58
N GLU A 113 -36.89 15.40 5.72
CA GLU A 113 -35.55 15.02 6.20
C GLU A 113 -35.04 13.66 5.64
N LEU A 114 -35.89 12.90 4.91
CA LEU A 114 -35.51 11.62 4.31
C LEU A 114 -34.25 11.73 3.44
N VAL A 115 -34.09 12.87 2.75
CA VAL A 115 -32.88 13.15 1.94
C VAL A 115 -31.62 13.11 2.79
N TYR A 116 -31.68 13.57 4.05
CA TYR A 116 -30.54 13.49 4.96
C TYR A 116 -30.22 12.05 5.36
N SER A 117 -31.25 11.28 5.74
CA SER A 117 -31.07 9.86 6.06
C SER A 117 -30.52 9.07 4.86
N TYR A 118 -31.04 9.34 3.65
CA TYR A 118 -30.55 8.74 2.41
C TYR A 118 -29.08 9.05 2.15
N LYS A 119 -28.66 10.32 2.24
CA LYS A 119 -27.25 10.70 2.05
C LYS A 119 -26.31 10.01 3.02
N LEU A 120 -26.73 9.80 4.27
CA LEU A 120 -25.93 9.05 5.24
C LEU A 120 -25.87 7.55 4.90
N ALA A 121 -26.98 6.96 4.43
CA ALA A 121 -27.00 5.58 3.96
C ALA A 121 -26.08 5.38 2.74
N GLU A 122 -26.12 6.32 1.78
CA GLU A 122 -25.23 6.32 0.63
C GLU A 122 -23.75 6.48 1.03
N LYS A 123 -23.46 7.38 1.98
CA LYS A 123 -22.12 7.52 2.55
C LYS A 123 -21.64 6.23 3.20
N ALA A 124 -22.51 5.51 3.93
CA ALA A 124 -22.19 4.22 4.53
C ALA A 124 -21.72 3.19 3.49
N ILE A 125 -22.41 3.12 2.33
CA ILE A 125 -21.99 2.24 1.22
C ILE A 125 -20.63 2.65 0.66
N GLY A 126 -20.30 3.94 0.64
CA GLY A 126 -18.99 4.44 0.20
C GLY A 126 -17.81 3.85 0.96
N TYR A 127 -18.02 3.46 2.23
CA TYR A 127 -16.98 2.79 3.02
C TYR A 127 -16.68 1.35 2.58
N ARG A 128 -17.45 0.79 1.65
CA ARG A 128 -17.13 -0.48 0.98
C ARG A 128 -15.72 -0.50 0.39
N TYR A 129 -15.25 0.63 -0.08
CA TYR A 129 -13.86 0.77 -0.56
C TYR A 129 -12.82 0.38 0.50
N LEU A 130 -13.07 0.76 1.77
CA LEU A 130 -12.16 0.50 2.90
C LEU A 130 -12.40 -0.87 3.58
N LEU A 131 -13.68 -1.26 3.70
CA LEU A 131 -14.08 -2.38 4.54
C LEU A 131 -14.35 -3.67 3.76
N GLY A 132 -14.37 -3.59 2.42
CA GLY A 132 -14.75 -4.70 1.55
C GLY A 132 -16.24 -4.75 1.25
N GLY A 133 -16.62 -5.72 0.39
CA GLY A 133 -18.02 -5.97 0.03
C GLY A 133 -18.81 -6.68 1.12
N SER A 134 -20.09 -6.92 0.84
CA SER A 134 -21.06 -7.52 1.79
C SER A 134 -21.18 -6.71 3.09
N LEU A 135 -21.04 -5.40 3.00
CA LEU A 135 -21.06 -4.48 4.13
C LEU A 135 -22.50 -4.26 4.61
N LEU A 136 -22.70 -4.25 5.93
CA LEU A 136 -23.89 -3.69 6.59
C LEU A 136 -23.40 -2.64 7.59
N LEU A 137 -23.63 -1.37 7.30
CA LEU A 137 -23.14 -0.26 8.11
C LEU A 137 -24.24 0.71 8.51
N ASP A 138 -24.39 0.87 9.83
CA ASP A 138 -25.32 1.82 10.44
C ASP A 138 -24.59 3.11 10.84
N MET A 139 -25.00 4.25 10.29
CA MET A 139 -24.38 5.56 10.53
C MET A 139 -24.77 6.19 11.86
N GLU A 140 -25.83 5.71 12.53
CA GLU A 140 -26.20 6.22 13.85
C GLU A 140 -25.26 5.68 14.95
N GLU A 141 -24.72 4.48 14.78
CA GLU A 141 -23.85 3.83 15.74
C GLU A 141 -22.39 4.31 15.66
N LYS A 142 -21.99 4.98 14.57
CA LYS A 142 -20.59 5.38 14.35
C LYS A 142 -20.38 6.88 14.41
N LYS A 143 -19.59 7.31 15.41
CA LYS A 143 -18.95 8.63 15.41
C LYS A 143 -17.71 8.56 14.52
N THR A 144 -17.76 9.17 13.36
CA THR A 144 -16.62 9.28 12.46
C THR A 144 -15.76 10.47 12.90
N ASP A 145 -14.66 10.20 13.60
CA ASP A 145 -13.60 11.19 13.77
C ASP A 145 -12.63 11.03 12.60
N ASN A 146 -12.80 11.85 11.58
CA ASN A 146 -12.20 11.65 10.24
C ASN A 146 -10.79 12.25 10.12
N SER A 147 -10.16 12.72 11.19
CA SER A 147 -8.83 13.31 11.12
C SER A 147 -7.72 12.31 11.45
N ILE A 148 -6.93 11.92 10.43
CA ILE A 148 -5.72 11.15 10.61
C ILE A 148 -4.53 12.10 10.50
N ASN A 149 -3.59 12.01 11.43
CA ASN A 149 -2.34 12.74 11.36
C ASN A 149 -1.18 11.79 11.09
N LEU A 150 -0.80 11.66 9.82
CA LEU A 150 0.28 10.79 9.38
C LEU A 150 1.69 11.41 9.50
N ILE A 151 1.85 12.65 9.95
CA ILE A 151 3.13 13.36 9.93
C ILE A 151 4.22 12.52 10.61
N LYS A 152 3.96 12.08 11.84
CA LYS A 152 4.94 11.30 12.63
C LYS A 152 5.24 9.94 11.96
N SER A 153 4.23 9.25 11.45
CA SER A 153 4.39 7.97 10.77
C SER A 153 5.20 8.11 9.48
N LEU A 154 5.01 9.21 8.73
CA LEU A 154 5.78 9.50 7.51
C LEU A 154 7.23 9.89 7.82
N GLU A 155 7.49 10.65 8.89
CA GLU A 155 8.84 10.97 9.35
C GLU A 155 9.61 9.68 9.72
N THR A 156 9.01 8.83 10.57
CA THR A 156 9.62 7.55 10.95
C THR A 156 9.81 6.64 9.72
N LEU A 157 8.85 6.59 8.80
CA LEU A 157 8.95 5.83 7.56
C LEU A 157 10.18 6.25 6.74
N THR A 158 10.39 7.56 6.58
CA THR A 158 11.54 8.08 5.82
C THR A 158 12.87 7.78 6.48
N GLU A 159 12.94 7.83 7.81
CA GLU A 159 14.13 7.46 8.59
C GLU A 159 14.47 5.98 8.43
N GLU A 160 13.49 5.09 8.59
CA GLU A 160 13.68 3.64 8.49
C GLU A 160 14.06 3.19 7.06
N ILE A 161 13.56 3.88 6.03
CA ILE A 161 14.00 3.65 4.64
C ILE A 161 15.48 4.02 4.48
N LYS A 162 15.94 5.16 5.02
CA LYS A 162 17.35 5.59 4.94
C LYS A 162 18.30 4.60 5.64
N VAL A 163 17.86 4.02 6.74
CA VAL A 163 18.62 3.00 7.48
C VAL A 163 18.57 1.63 6.81
N GLY A 164 17.62 1.39 5.90
CA GLY A 164 17.44 0.10 5.23
C GLY A 164 16.68 -0.94 6.08
N ASN A 165 15.90 -0.50 7.05
CA ASN A 165 15.17 -1.38 7.97
C ASN A 165 13.80 -1.81 7.37
N ARG A 166 13.84 -2.81 6.48
CA ARG A 166 12.66 -3.32 5.76
C ARG A 166 11.53 -3.75 6.69
N GLN A 167 11.87 -4.47 7.78
CA GLN A 167 10.86 -4.96 8.72
C GLN A 167 10.08 -3.81 9.35
N LYS A 168 10.78 -2.77 9.81
CA LYS A 168 10.15 -1.61 10.44
C LYS A 168 9.28 -0.81 9.47
N VAL A 169 9.70 -0.69 8.22
CA VAL A 169 8.90 -0.05 7.17
C VAL A 169 7.59 -0.81 6.96
N THR A 170 7.62 -2.15 6.92
CA THR A 170 6.40 -2.96 6.81
C THR A 170 5.46 -2.74 7.98
N GLU A 171 5.97 -2.73 9.22
CA GLU A 171 5.18 -2.45 10.42
C GLU A 171 4.52 -1.07 10.38
N ILE A 172 5.23 -0.04 9.91
CA ILE A 172 4.70 1.32 9.79
C ILE A 172 3.59 1.39 8.73
N LEU A 173 3.78 0.72 7.58
CA LEU A 173 2.75 0.65 6.53
C LEU A 173 1.48 -0.07 7.02
N GLU A 174 1.61 -1.13 7.80
CA GLU A 174 0.49 -1.82 8.43
C GLU A 174 -0.23 -0.95 9.47
N GLN A 175 0.52 -0.18 10.26
CA GLN A 175 -0.06 0.79 11.18
C GLN A 175 -0.85 1.87 10.45
N ILE A 176 -0.31 2.45 9.38
CA ILE A 176 -1.00 3.46 8.55
C ILE A 176 -2.27 2.86 7.94
N GLU A 177 -2.21 1.63 7.43
CA GLU A 177 -3.38 0.90 6.91
C GLU A 177 -4.48 0.78 7.98
N HIS A 178 -4.10 0.37 9.19
CA HIS A 178 -5.03 0.21 10.30
C HIS A 178 -5.67 1.55 10.72
N GLU A 179 -4.89 2.62 10.79
CA GLU A 179 -5.37 3.97 11.11
C GLU A 179 -6.39 4.47 10.07
N ILE A 180 -6.11 4.29 8.77
CA ILE A 180 -7.01 4.69 7.68
C ILE A 180 -8.33 3.90 7.75
N LYS A 181 -8.27 2.59 7.95
CA LYS A 181 -9.47 1.74 8.09
C LYS A 181 -10.28 2.10 9.35
N GLY A 182 -9.61 2.34 10.46
CA GLY A 182 -10.25 2.69 11.74
C GLY A 182 -10.94 4.05 11.72
N ALA A 183 -10.40 5.02 11.03
CA ALA A 183 -10.97 6.36 10.91
C ALA A 183 -12.18 6.43 9.96
N LEU A 184 -12.47 5.38 9.19
CA LEU A 184 -13.58 5.33 8.23
C LEU A 184 -13.62 6.57 7.31
N VAL A 185 -12.50 6.89 6.69
CA VAL A 185 -12.41 8.01 5.74
C VAL A 185 -13.03 7.64 4.39
N GLU A 186 -13.49 8.63 3.65
CA GLU A 186 -13.98 8.43 2.28
C GLU A 186 -12.82 8.03 1.35
N LYS A 187 -13.13 7.33 0.25
CA LYS A 187 -12.14 6.88 -0.77
C LYS A 187 -11.17 7.98 -1.17
N SER A 188 -11.68 9.20 -1.39
CA SER A 188 -10.87 10.37 -1.77
C SER A 188 -9.76 10.67 -0.77
N TYR A 189 -10.09 10.67 0.52
CA TYR A 189 -9.12 10.90 1.59
C TYR A 189 -8.17 9.72 1.77
N ALA A 190 -8.67 8.48 1.69
CA ALA A 190 -7.82 7.30 1.73
C ALA A 190 -6.77 7.33 0.62
N CYS A 191 -7.17 7.69 -0.61
CA CYS A 191 -6.25 7.88 -1.72
C CYS A 191 -5.21 8.99 -1.46
N ILE A 192 -5.62 10.12 -0.89
CA ILE A 192 -4.69 11.22 -0.53
C ILE A 192 -3.66 10.75 0.50
N TYR A 193 -4.06 10.01 1.53
CA TYR A 193 -3.13 9.47 2.52
C TYR A 193 -2.14 8.48 1.90
N LEU A 194 -2.59 7.55 1.07
CA LEU A 194 -1.69 6.63 0.36
C LEU A 194 -0.74 7.37 -0.60
N GLN A 195 -1.21 8.42 -1.27
CA GLN A 195 -0.34 9.27 -2.12
C GLN A 195 0.74 9.98 -1.31
N GLN A 196 0.47 10.42 -0.08
CA GLN A 196 1.49 10.99 0.82
C GLN A 196 2.54 9.93 1.16
N VAL A 197 2.14 8.70 1.47
CA VAL A 197 3.05 7.58 1.73
C VAL A 197 3.94 7.29 0.51
N ILE A 198 3.35 7.17 -0.68
CA ILE A 198 4.08 6.92 -1.94
C ILE A 198 5.10 8.03 -2.21
N ARG A 199 4.73 9.28 -2.00
CA ARG A 199 5.63 10.43 -2.18
C ARG A 199 6.76 10.43 -1.16
N ALA A 200 6.48 10.11 0.10
CA ALA A 200 7.50 10.00 1.15
C ALA A 200 8.55 8.92 0.79
N ILE A 201 8.11 7.73 0.39
CA ILE A 201 8.98 6.65 -0.07
C ILE A 201 9.79 7.11 -1.30
N GLY A 202 9.10 7.58 -2.34
CA GLY A 202 9.74 7.96 -3.61
C GLY A 202 10.77 9.10 -3.48
N ASN A 203 10.46 10.14 -2.69
CA ASN A 203 11.39 11.25 -2.47
C ASN A 203 12.64 10.80 -1.69
N THR A 204 12.46 9.94 -0.68
CA THR A 204 13.59 9.39 0.08
C THR A 204 14.50 8.56 -0.83
N CYS A 205 13.92 7.71 -1.66
CA CYS A 205 14.68 6.85 -2.58
C CYS A 205 15.34 7.62 -3.72
N GLN A 206 14.68 8.66 -4.22
CA GLN A 206 15.26 9.55 -5.23
C GLN A 206 16.56 10.21 -4.74
N SER A 207 16.65 10.53 -3.44
CA SER A 207 17.85 11.10 -2.83
C SER A 207 18.98 10.09 -2.62
N LEU A 208 18.69 8.79 -2.70
CA LEU A 208 19.63 7.69 -2.45
C LEU A 208 20.01 6.93 -3.74
N SER A 209 19.36 7.22 -4.87
CA SER A 209 19.50 6.48 -6.12
C SER A 209 20.42 7.15 -7.11
N ASP A 210 21.16 6.35 -7.88
CA ASP A 210 21.95 6.81 -9.05
C ASP A 210 21.08 7.09 -10.28
N ASP A 211 19.81 6.62 -10.31
CA ASP A 211 18.84 6.84 -11.39
C ASP A 211 17.52 7.44 -10.84
N PRO A 212 17.50 8.76 -10.56
CA PRO A 212 16.32 9.44 -10.03
C PRO A 212 15.12 9.44 -10.99
N GLU A 213 15.36 9.44 -12.31
CA GLU A 213 14.28 9.50 -13.31
C GLU A 213 13.44 8.23 -13.32
N LYS A 214 14.07 7.08 -13.17
CA LYS A 214 13.38 5.78 -13.04
C LYS A 214 12.45 5.75 -11.83
N ILE A 215 12.91 6.24 -10.68
CA ILE A 215 12.10 6.31 -9.45
C ILE A 215 10.90 7.24 -9.63
N ILE A 216 11.09 8.40 -10.27
CA ILE A 216 10.01 9.32 -10.56
C ILE A 216 8.95 8.65 -11.45
N ALA A 217 9.38 7.98 -12.53
CA ALA A 217 8.46 7.30 -13.46
C ALA A 217 7.65 6.20 -12.76
N GLN A 218 8.29 5.39 -11.92
CA GLN A 218 7.63 4.35 -11.13
C GLN A 218 6.60 4.94 -10.15
N ARG A 219 6.98 6.01 -9.45
CA ARG A 219 6.09 6.72 -8.52
C ARG A 219 4.85 7.27 -9.22
N GLU A 220 5.01 7.96 -10.36
CA GLU A 220 3.89 8.54 -11.10
C GLU A 220 2.94 7.47 -11.66
N LYS A 221 3.47 6.33 -12.09
CA LYS A 221 2.68 5.17 -12.49
C LYS A 221 1.85 4.64 -11.31
N LEU A 222 2.50 4.43 -10.17
CA LEU A 222 1.85 3.92 -8.96
C LEU A 222 0.75 4.85 -8.44
N LEU A 223 0.97 6.17 -8.46
CA LEU A 223 -0.04 7.16 -8.06
C LEU A 223 -1.33 7.03 -8.89
N LYS A 224 -1.21 6.74 -10.19
CA LYS A 224 -2.36 6.47 -11.05
C LYS A 224 -3.04 5.14 -10.71
N GLU A 225 -2.28 4.07 -10.53
CA GLU A 225 -2.79 2.74 -10.20
C GLU A 225 -3.55 2.74 -8.86
N VAL A 226 -3.00 3.39 -7.84
CA VAL A 226 -3.64 3.53 -6.52
C VAL A 226 -4.95 4.33 -6.62
N SER A 227 -4.99 5.41 -7.41
CA SER A 227 -6.23 6.19 -7.61
C SER A 227 -7.33 5.40 -8.32
N GLN A 228 -6.95 4.46 -9.18
CA GLN A 228 -7.86 3.59 -9.95
C GLN A 228 -8.22 2.30 -9.21
N ALA A 229 -7.55 2.00 -8.09
CA ALA A 229 -7.81 0.78 -7.33
C ALA A 229 -9.28 0.71 -6.89
N LYS A 230 -9.88 -0.46 -7.07
CA LYS A 230 -11.29 -0.71 -6.74
C LYS A 230 -11.52 -0.91 -5.25
N THR A 231 -10.51 -1.45 -4.55
CA THR A 231 -10.54 -1.69 -3.10
C THR A 231 -9.31 -1.09 -2.44
N PHE A 232 -9.44 -0.73 -1.17
CA PHE A 232 -8.34 -0.20 -0.37
C PHE A 232 -7.23 -1.24 -0.18
N ASP A 233 -7.58 -2.51 0.03
CA ASP A 233 -6.61 -3.59 0.17
C ASP A 233 -5.71 -3.72 -1.08
N LYS A 234 -6.31 -3.59 -2.29
CA LYS A 234 -5.51 -3.58 -3.52
C LYS A 234 -4.59 -2.38 -3.60
N ALA A 235 -5.08 -1.19 -3.21
CA ALA A 235 -4.27 0.02 -3.18
C ALA A 235 -3.09 -0.10 -2.20
N VAL A 236 -3.33 -0.65 -0.99
CA VAL A 236 -2.28 -0.90 0.02
C VAL A 236 -1.27 -1.94 -0.47
N THR A 237 -1.73 -3.02 -1.10
CA THR A 237 -0.83 -4.03 -1.69
C THR A 237 0.14 -3.40 -2.68
N LEU A 238 -0.34 -2.54 -3.58
CA LEU A 238 0.50 -1.82 -4.54
C LEU A 238 1.54 -0.93 -3.85
N VAL A 239 1.18 -0.28 -2.74
CA VAL A 239 2.13 0.53 -1.96
C VAL A 239 3.19 -0.33 -1.29
N LYS A 240 2.81 -1.48 -0.73
CA LYS A 240 3.74 -2.44 -0.10
C LYS A 240 4.71 -3.02 -1.15
N GLU A 241 4.20 -3.45 -2.30
CA GLU A 241 5.02 -3.93 -3.43
C GLU A 241 6.02 -2.86 -3.92
N TYR A 242 5.60 -1.62 -3.97
CA TYR A 242 6.48 -0.50 -4.32
C TYR A 242 7.58 -0.28 -3.28
N ALA A 243 7.25 -0.30 -1.99
CA ALA A 243 8.24 -0.20 -0.92
C ALA A 243 9.27 -1.33 -0.99
N ASP A 244 8.84 -2.56 -1.23
CA ASP A 244 9.72 -3.72 -1.40
C ASP A 244 10.64 -3.59 -2.61
N GLY A 245 10.12 -3.20 -3.77
CA GLY A 245 10.92 -2.98 -4.98
C GLY A 245 11.96 -1.88 -4.83
N VAL A 246 11.66 -0.88 -4.01
CA VAL A 246 12.61 0.16 -3.64
C VAL A 246 13.77 -0.40 -2.83
N PHE A 247 13.50 -1.24 -1.81
CA PHE A 247 14.56 -1.88 -1.04
C PHE A 247 15.46 -2.76 -1.90
N GLU A 248 14.90 -3.54 -2.82
CA GLU A 248 15.68 -4.35 -3.78
C GLU A 248 16.58 -3.46 -4.63
N SER A 249 16.05 -2.36 -5.16
CA SER A 249 16.84 -1.41 -5.95
C SER A 249 17.97 -0.76 -5.14
N LEU A 250 17.76 -0.43 -3.87
CA LEU A 250 18.79 0.13 -2.99
C LEU A 250 19.86 -0.91 -2.60
N GLN A 251 19.48 -2.17 -2.43
CA GLN A 251 20.45 -3.25 -2.17
C GLN A 251 21.33 -3.52 -3.39
N ASP A 252 20.75 -3.53 -4.59
CA ASP A 252 21.51 -3.70 -5.84
C ASP A 252 22.50 -2.55 -6.06
N LEU A 253 22.11 -1.32 -5.75
CA LEU A 253 22.99 -0.15 -5.83
C LEU A 253 24.15 -0.24 -4.82
N ASN A 254 23.86 -0.62 -3.58
CA ASN A 254 24.86 -0.79 -2.55
C ASN A 254 25.85 -1.94 -2.90
N SER A 255 25.36 -3.06 -3.41
CA SER A 255 26.18 -4.18 -3.84
C SER A 255 27.04 -3.83 -5.05
N SER A 256 26.47 -3.15 -6.04
CA SER A 256 27.21 -2.69 -7.24
C SER A 256 28.24 -1.61 -6.91
N SER A 257 27.92 -0.67 -6.02
CA SER A 257 28.85 0.35 -5.53
C SER A 257 30.01 -0.26 -4.74
N SER A 258 29.71 -1.19 -3.81
CA SER A 258 30.72 -1.91 -3.04
C SER A 258 31.63 -2.74 -3.93
N GLN A 259 31.06 -3.46 -4.91
CA GLN A 259 31.85 -4.21 -5.90
C GLN A 259 32.73 -3.29 -6.74
N ARG A 260 32.21 -2.17 -7.22
CA ARG A 260 32.98 -1.17 -7.98
C ARG A 260 34.14 -0.62 -7.16
N GLN A 261 33.88 -0.21 -5.91
CA GLN A 261 34.92 0.29 -5.01
C GLN A 261 35.97 -0.76 -4.69
N GLY A 262 35.58 -2.03 -4.51
CA GLY A 262 36.49 -3.13 -4.33
C GLY A 262 37.38 -3.42 -5.56
N MET A 263 36.79 -3.34 -6.77
CA MET A 263 37.55 -3.46 -8.02
C MET A 263 38.54 -2.31 -8.20
N MET A 264 38.11 -1.06 -7.93
CA MET A 264 38.99 0.11 -7.98
C MET A 264 40.14 0.00 -6.99
N ALA A 265 39.90 -0.57 -5.79
CA ALA A 265 40.92 -0.83 -4.80
C ALA A 265 41.97 -1.83 -5.32
N MET A 266 41.53 -2.95 -5.87
CA MET A 266 42.44 -3.97 -6.45
C MET A 266 43.30 -3.41 -7.58
N ASP A 267 42.69 -2.60 -8.42
CA ASP A 267 43.39 -1.92 -9.54
C ASP A 267 44.43 -0.93 -9.02
N TYR A 268 44.07 -0.16 -7.97
CA TYR A 268 45.00 0.76 -7.31
C TYR A 268 46.19 0.02 -6.67
N ILE A 269 45.96 -1.09 -5.96
CA ILE A 269 47.00 -1.92 -5.38
C ILE A 269 47.95 -2.46 -6.47
N ARG A 270 47.40 -3.00 -7.56
CA ARG A 270 48.19 -3.53 -8.69
C ARG A 270 49.05 -2.48 -9.39
N LYS A 271 48.59 -1.24 -9.43
CA LYS A 271 49.35 -0.13 -10.03
C LYS A 271 50.41 0.45 -9.11
N ASN A 272 50.20 0.40 -7.80
CA ASN A 272 51.01 1.09 -6.81
C ASN A 272 51.73 0.16 -5.82
N TYR A 273 51.79 -1.18 -6.03
CA TYR A 273 52.37 -2.15 -5.08
C TYR A 273 53.86 -1.88 -4.81
N MET A 274 54.56 -1.23 -5.73
CA MET A 274 55.96 -0.85 -5.60
C MET A 274 56.23 0.28 -4.61
N ASP A 275 55.19 1.05 -4.28
CA ASP A 275 55.31 2.14 -3.32
C ASP A 275 55.38 1.57 -1.90
N PRO A 276 56.52 1.76 -1.15
CA PRO A 276 56.67 1.27 0.19
C PRO A 276 55.69 1.92 1.20
N ASP A 277 55.20 3.15 0.91
CA ASP A 277 54.28 3.89 1.75
C ASP A 277 52.82 3.54 1.49
N LEU A 278 52.51 2.64 0.54
CA LEU A 278 51.17 2.19 0.26
C LEU A 278 50.55 1.50 1.48
N ASN A 279 49.53 2.15 2.05
CA ASN A 279 48.87 1.68 3.25
C ASN A 279 47.32 1.82 3.15
N LEU A 280 46.63 1.30 4.17
CA LEU A 280 45.16 1.31 4.22
C LEU A 280 44.57 2.73 4.11
N ASN A 281 45.20 3.72 4.75
CA ASN A 281 44.70 5.10 4.74
C ASN A 281 44.85 5.75 3.37
N SER A 282 45.94 5.46 2.63
CA SER A 282 46.14 6.02 1.29
C SER A 282 45.08 5.54 0.31
N ILE A 283 44.69 4.27 0.38
CA ILE A 283 43.64 3.69 -0.46
C ILE A 283 42.24 4.23 -0.09
N CYS A 284 41.97 4.33 1.22
CA CYS A 284 40.70 4.91 1.70
C CYS A 284 40.56 6.35 1.30
N SER A 285 41.60 7.14 1.33
CA SER A 285 41.64 8.52 0.85
C SER A 285 41.39 8.60 -0.68
N TYR A 286 42.01 7.70 -1.45
CA TYR A 286 41.78 7.63 -2.90
C TYR A 286 40.33 7.31 -3.25
N LEU A 287 39.71 6.37 -2.52
CA LEU A 287 38.32 5.96 -2.74
C LEU A 287 37.28 6.86 -2.04
N ASN A 288 37.75 7.79 -1.21
CA ASN A 288 36.92 8.68 -0.39
C ASN A 288 35.95 7.92 0.53
N ILE A 289 36.43 6.88 1.20
CA ILE A 289 35.65 6.03 2.12
C ILE A 289 36.36 5.82 3.45
N SER A 290 35.65 5.41 4.49
CA SER A 290 36.23 5.10 5.80
C SER A 290 37.00 3.77 5.78
N THR A 291 38.01 3.65 6.63
CA THR A 291 38.82 2.41 6.78
C THR A 291 38.00 1.21 7.22
N SER A 292 37.01 1.42 8.10
CA SER A 292 36.10 0.38 8.57
C SER A 292 35.23 -0.17 7.41
N TYR A 293 34.61 0.72 6.65
CA TYR A 293 33.79 0.33 5.51
C TYR A 293 34.63 -0.36 4.43
N PHE A 294 35.78 0.21 4.08
CA PHE A 294 36.70 -0.39 3.12
C PHE A 294 37.10 -1.84 3.52
N SER A 295 37.48 -2.04 4.78
CA SER A 295 37.93 -3.37 5.25
C SER A 295 36.84 -4.43 5.10
N THR A 296 35.58 -4.06 5.33
CA THR A 296 34.41 -4.94 5.14
C THR A 296 34.22 -5.30 3.68
N ILE A 297 34.04 -4.30 2.80
CA ILE A 297 33.73 -4.54 1.38
C ILE A 297 34.87 -5.23 0.64
N PHE A 298 36.12 -4.89 0.99
CA PHE A 298 37.31 -5.48 0.35
C PHE A 298 37.44 -6.96 0.71
N LYS A 299 37.24 -7.31 1.98
CA LYS A 299 37.27 -8.71 2.45
C LYS A 299 36.12 -9.53 1.89
N GLU A 300 34.92 -8.96 1.81
CA GLU A 300 33.76 -9.62 1.20
C GLU A 300 33.99 -9.92 -0.28
N MET A 301 34.63 -9.01 -1.01
CA MET A 301 34.89 -9.17 -2.45
C MET A 301 36.04 -10.09 -2.75
N THR A 302 37.15 -9.99 -1.99
CA THR A 302 38.43 -10.68 -2.31
C THR A 302 38.68 -11.94 -1.47
N GLY A 303 37.97 -12.08 -0.35
CA GLY A 303 38.25 -13.11 0.66
C GLY A 303 39.45 -12.81 1.55
N GLU A 304 40.22 -11.77 1.30
CA GLU A 304 41.49 -11.40 1.93
C GLU A 304 41.43 -9.98 2.52
N THR A 305 42.29 -9.70 3.49
CA THR A 305 42.51 -8.32 3.94
C THR A 305 43.38 -7.54 2.95
N PHE A 306 43.35 -6.22 3.03
CA PHE A 306 44.21 -5.34 2.21
C PHE A 306 45.71 -5.73 2.32
N ILE A 307 46.19 -5.96 3.56
CA ILE A 307 47.60 -6.31 3.81
C ILE A 307 47.93 -7.67 3.20
N GLU A 308 47.07 -8.65 3.33
CA GLU A 308 47.27 -9.98 2.72
C GLU A 308 47.34 -9.89 1.19
N SER A 309 46.40 -9.17 0.56
CA SER A 309 46.40 -8.97 -0.88
C SER A 309 47.63 -8.21 -1.38
N LEU A 310 48.04 -7.14 -0.70
CA LEU A 310 49.21 -6.36 -1.07
C LEU A 310 50.49 -7.24 -0.96
N THR A 311 50.62 -7.97 0.14
CA THR A 311 51.77 -8.88 0.37
C THR A 311 51.82 -9.97 -0.71
N ARG A 312 50.69 -10.59 -1.02
CA ARG A 312 50.60 -11.59 -2.08
C ARG A 312 51.06 -11.05 -3.44
N ILE A 313 50.57 -9.86 -3.84
CA ILE A 313 50.95 -9.23 -5.11
C ILE A 313 52.46 -8.93 -5.14
N ARG A 314 53.01 -8.38 -4.06
CA ARG A 314 54.46 -8.12 -3.96
C ARG A 314 55.27 -9.40 -4.06
N MET A 315 54.88 -10.47 -3.37
CA MET A 315 55.56 -11.76 -3.41
C MET A 315 55.49 -12.44 -4.78
N GLU A 316 54.33 -12.35 -5.45
CA GLU A 316 54.17 -12.83 -6.84
C GLU A 316 55.15 -12.10 -7.77
N LYS A 317 55.24 -10.79 -7.65
CA LYS A 317 56.14 -9.97 -8.46
C LYS A 317 57.64 -10.20 -8.09
N ALA A 318 57.94 -10.39 -6.82
CA ALA A 318 59.30 -10.77 -6.41
C ALA A 318 59.73 -12.10 -7.02
N ARG A 319 58.85 -13.10 -7.03
CA ARG A 319 59.09 -14.39 -7.67
C ARG A 319 59.32 -14.25 -9.18
N GLU A 320 58.51 -13.48 -9.89
CA GLU A 320 58.71 -13.20 -11.31
C GLU A 320 60.07 -12.56 -11.59
N LEU A 321 60.54 -11.62 -10.73
CA LEU A 321 61.86 -11.00 -10.87
C LEU A 321 62.99 -11.96 -10.57
N LEU A 322 62.86 -12.86 -9.57
CA LEU A 322 63.83 -13.90 -9.26
C LEU A 322 64.00 -14.90 -10.41
N GLU A 323 62.93 -15.26 -11.07
CA GLU A 323 62.95 -16.24 -12.17
C GLU A 323 63.50 -15.63 -13.49
N ASN A 324 63.29 -14.29 -13.72
CA ASN A 324 63.56 -13.67 -15.01
C ASN A 324 64.73 -12.68 -15.01
N THR A 325 65.41 -12.44 -13.87
CA THR A 325 66.49 -11.45 -13.78
C THR A 325 67.68 -11.98 -12.94
N THR A 326 68.79 -11.29 -13.02
CA THR A 326 70.00 -11.54 -12.21
C THR A 326 70.13 -10.61 -11.02
N LEU A 327 69.06 -9.93 -10.63
CA LEU A 327 69.03 -8.98 -9.53
C LEU A 327 69.32 -9.67 -8.19
N LYS A 328 69.97 -8.96 -7.27
CA LYS A 328 70.16 -9.44 -5.90
C LYS A 328 68.88 -9.30 -5.08
N ASN A 329 68.74 -10.13 -4.06
CA ASN A 329 67.53 -10.18 -3.23
C ASN A 329 67.11 -8.80 -2.67
N TYR A 330 68.05 -7.96 -2.24
CA TYR A 330 67.72 -6.62 -1.73
C TYR A 330 67.23 -5.68 -2.83
N GLU A 331 67.75 -5.78 -4.08
CA GLU A 331 67.31 -5.01 -5.21
C GLU A 331 65.86 -5.39 -5.64
N ILE A 332 65.54 -6.71 -5.50
CA ILE A 332 64.18 -7.20 -5.76
C ILE A 332 63.23 -6.71 -4.67
N ALA A 333 63.64 -6.76 -3.40
CA ALA A 333 62.82 -6.27 -2.28
C ALA A 333 62.48 -4.79 -2.48
N GLU A 334 63.44 -3.95 -2.77
CA GLU A 334 63.22 -2.53 -3.05
C GLU A 334 62.27 -2.30 -4.25
N LYS A 335 62.45 -3.08 -5.33
CA LYS A 335 61.58 -2.95 -6.53
C LYS A 335 60.14 -3.39 -6.32
N VAL A 336 59.86 -4.25 -5.37
CA VAL A 336 58.48 -4.67 -5.09
C VAL A 336 57.88 -3.98 -3.87
N GLY A 337 58.55 -2.97 -3.31
CA GLY A 337 58.03 -2.10 -2.27
C GLY A 337 58.27 -2.59 -0.82
N PHE A 338 59.26 -3.43 -0.55
CA PHE A 338 59.69 -3.82 0.78
C PHE A 338 60.89 -3.01 1.27
#